data_a53b5cfc79c9d6c367e4b07b735102e2
#
_entry.id   a53b5cfc79c9d6c367e4b07b735102e2
#
_cell.length_a   1.000
_cell.length_b   1.000
_cell.length_c   1.000
_cell.angle_alpha   90.00
_cell.angle_beta   90.00
_cell.angle_gamma   90.00
#
_symmetry.space_group_name_H-M   'P 1'
#
loop_
_entity.id
_entity.type
_entity.pdbx_description
1 polymer ?
#
loop_
_entity_poly.entity_id
_entity_poly.type
_entity_poly.pdbx_seq_one_letter_code
_entity_poly.pdbx_strand_id
1 'polypeptide(L)'
;AKHRADQSCNRCHRKIDPPGFALESFDVLGIHRDWYRTRDRTGKYVKRTLHPFAPTSVQYRQGPDVDSSGTMPDGRTFADVREYKRLLLEDETAMARSLTRLLMSYSLGRQVGFSDRPAVEEILASVKAEDYGLRSIINEIVTSETFRSP
;
A
#
# COMPACT_ATOMS: atom_id res chain seq x y z
N ALA A 1 -14.97 -12.95 -0.37
CA ALA A 1 -14.93 -14.36 0.08
C ALA A 1 -14.99 -15.36 -1.07
N LYS A 2 -15.91 -15.22 -2.06
CA LYS A 2 -16.07 -16.21 -3.16
C LYS A 2 -14.83 -16.38 -4.03
N HIS A 3 -14.11 -15.30 -4.39
CA HIS A 3 -12.89 -15.35 -5.21
C HIS A 3 -11.71 -16.04 -4.53
N ARG A 4 -11.66 -16.07 -3.20
CA ARG A 4 -10.58 -16.72 -2.44
C ARG A 4 -10.80 -18.22 -2.28
N ALA A 5 -12.05 -18.70 -2.41
CA ALA A 5 -12.38 -20.11 -2.35
C ALA A 5 -12.05 -20.85 -3.66
N ASP A 6 -12.02 -20.14 -4.78
CA ASP A 6 -11.63 -20.70 -6.08
C ASP A 6 -10.09 -20.67 -6.24
N GLN A 7 -9.51 -21.82 -6.57
CA GLN A 7 -8.05 -21.98 -6.68
C GLN A 7 -7.44 -21.10 -7.78
N SER A 8 -8.13 -20.91 -8.90
CA SER A 8 -7.67 -20.09 -10.01
C SER A 8 -7.66 -18.60 -9.63
N CYS A 9 -8.70 -18.12 -9.00
CA CYS A 9 -8.79 -16.74 -8.52
C CYS A 9 -7.80 -16.47 -7.40
N ASN A 10 -7.65 -17.41 -6.45
CA ASN A 10 -6.76 -17.24 -5.29
C ASN A 10 -5.28 -17.13 -5.69
N ARG A 11 -4.88 -17.67 -6.83
CA ARG A 11 -3.50 -17.56 -7.34
C ARG A 11 -3.01 -16.10 -7.44
N CYS A 12 -3.89 -15.19 -7.85
CA CYS A 12 -3.58 -13.75 -7.92
C CYS A 12 -4.03 -13.02 -6.65
N HIS A 13 -5.23 -13.31 -6.15
CA HIS A 13 -5.82 -12.61 -5.01
C HIS A 13 -4.99 -12.70 -3.74
N ARG A 14 -4.34 -13.84 -3.46
CA ARG A 14 -3.45 -13.98 -2.31
C ARG A 14 -2.28 -12.97 -2.30
N LYS A 15 -1.92 -12.41 -3.47
CA LYS A 15 -0.83 -11.44 -3.60
C LYS A 15 -1.31 -9.99 -3.54
N ILE A 16 -2.53 -9.72 -4.02
CA ILE A 16 -3.04 -8.37 -4.19
C ILE A 16 -4.01 -7.94 -3.09
N ASP A 17 -4.68 -8.90 -2.43
CA ASP A 17 -5.65 -8.60 -1.38
C ASP A 17 -5.06 -8.11 -0.05
N PRO A 18 -3.88 -8.57 0.43
CA PRO A 18 -3.37 -8.20 1.75
C PRO A 18 -3.30 -6.69 1.99
N PRO A 19 -2.78 -5.86 1.05
CA PRO A 19 -2.82 -4.40 1.21
C PRO A 19 -4.23 -3.85 1.37
N GLY A 20 -5.19 -4.41 0.61
CA GLY A 20 -6.59 -4.02 0.69
C GLY A 20 -7.20 -4.30 2.06
N PHE A 21 -6.94 -5.46 2.64
CA PHE A 21 -7.43 -5.79 3.99
C PHE A 21 -6.81 -4.90 5.05
N ALA A 22 -5.50 -4.68 5.00
CA ALA A 22 -4.82 -3.78 5.94
C ALA A 22 -5.42 -2.36 5.93
N LEU A 23 -5.92 -1.91 4.78
CA LEU A 23 -6.52 -0.59 4.61
C LEU A 23 -8.05 -0.56 4.84
N GLU A 24 -8.69 -1.68 5.12
CA GLU A 24 -10.15 -1.78 5.29
C GLU A 24 -10.67 -0.92 6.45
N SER A 25 -9.82 -0.66 7.46
CA SER A 25 -10.11 0.26 8.57
C SER A 25 -10.18 1.74 8.17
N PHE A 26 -9.99 2.07 6.90
CA PHE A 26 -10.10 3.43 6.39
C PHE A 26 -11.24 3.52 5.36
N ASP A 27 -12.01 4.58 5.43
CA ASP A 27 -13.00 4.86 4.41
C ASP A 27 -12.39 5.56 3.18
N VAL A 28 -13.21 5.84 2.18
CA VAL A 28 -12.77 6.48 0.92
C VAL A 28 -12.21 7.90 1.09
N LEU A 29 -12.39 8.51 2.25
CA LEU A 29 -11.83 9.80 2.62
C LEU A 29 -10.59 9.67 3.50
N GLY A 30 -10.12 8.43 3.76
CA GLY A 30 -9.00 8.16 4.66
C GLY A 30 -9.35 8.29 6.15
N ILE A 31 -10.63 8.34 6.51
CA ILE A 31 -11.07 8.42 7.90
C ILE A 31 -11.12 7.00 8.49
N HIS A 32 -10.48 6.83 9.66
CA HIS A 32 -10.51 5.54 10.36
C HIS A 32 -11.93 5.16 10.77
N ARG A 33 -12.25 3.87 10.60
CA ARG A 33 -13.53 3.25 10.99
C ARG A 33 -13.30 1.90 11.65
N ASP A 34 -14.06 1.64 12.70
CA ASP A 34 -14.06 0.33 13.38
C ASP A 34 -15.16 -0.59 12.86
N TRP A 35 -16.09 -0.07 12.08
CA TRP A 35 -17.23 -0.80 11.54
C TRP A 35 -17.72 -0.20 10.22
N TYR A 36 -18.38 -1.04 9.43
CA TYR A 36 -18.96 -0.63 8.15
C TYR A 36 -20.25 0.19 8.35
N ARG A 37 -20.48 1.10 7.43
CA ARG A 37 -21.79 1.76 7.31
C ARG A 37 -22.73 0.83 6.56
N THR A 38 -23.95 0.65 7.08
CA THR A 38 -24.98 -0.14 6.41
C THR A 38 -26.25 0.66 6.18
N ARG A 39 -27.02 0.26 5.18
CA ARG A 39 -28.39 0.70 4.95
C ARG A 39 -29.41 -0.23 5.61
N ASP A 40 -28.94 -1.34 6.16
CA ASP A 40 -29.79 -2.27 6.87
C ASP A 40 -30.43 -1.60 8.09
N ARG A 41 -31.73 -1.82 8.27
CA ARG A 41 -32.52 -1.23 9.36
C ARG A 41 -32.21 -1.83 10.73
N THR A 42 -31.50 -2.94 10.79
CA THR A 42 -31.15 -3.64 12.04
C THR A 42 -29.99 -3.01 12.79
N GLY A 43 -29.12 -2.26 12.11
CA GLY A 43 -27.95 -1.63 12.71
C GLY A 43 -28.29 -0.44 13.63
N LYS A 44 -27.45 -0.21 14.65
CA LYS A 44 -27.53 0.94 15.55
C LYS A 44 -27.45 2.26 14.77
N TYR A 45 -28.34 3.18 15.08
CA TYR A 45 -28.37 4.49 14.46
C TYR A 45 -27.23 5.37 14.98
N VAL A 46 -26.45 5.98 14.09
CA VAL A 46 -25.34 6.86 14.43
C VAL A 46 -25.46 8.16 13.65
N LYS A 47 -25.32 9.26 14.37
CA LYS A 47 -25.18 10.61 13.81
C LYS A 47 -23.74 11.06 14.00
N ARG A 48 -23.06 11.41 12.93
CA ARG A 48 -21.68 11.93 12.98
C ARG A 48 -21.59 13.28 12.27
N THR A 49 -20.98 14.25 12.94
CA THR A 49 -20.56 15.50 12.30
C THR A 49 -19.30 15.25 11.51
N LEU A 50 -19.33 15.50 10.21
CA LEU A 50 -18.20 15.18 9.31
C LEU A 50 -17.02 16.12 9.50
N HIS A 51 -17.28 17.38 9.86
CA HIS A 51 -16.24 18.39 10.01
C HIS A 51 -16.63 19.42 11.09
N PRO A 52 -15.71 19.85 11.95
CA PRO A 52 -16.01 20.81 13.00
C PRO A 52 -16.47 22.18 12.48
N PHE A 53 -16.02 22.58 11.28
CA PHE A 53 -16.38 23.86 10.65
C PHE A 53 -17.51 23.76 9.61
N ALA A 54 -17.96 22.55 9.28
CA ALA A 54 -19.12 22.33 8.42
C ALA A 54 -20.19 21.57 9.22
N PRO A 55 -21.32 22.19 9.58
CA PRO A 55 -22.33 21.59 10.45
C PRO A 55 -23.10 20.44 9.81
N THR A 56 -22.65 19.95 8.69
CA THR A 56 -23.26 18.81 7.99
C THR A 56 -23.09 17.54 8.79
N SER A 57 -24.16 17.05 9.36
CA SER A 57 -24.20 15.74 10.01
C SER A 57 -24.69 14.69 9.04
N VAL A 58 -24.01 13.56 9.00
CA VAL A 58 -24.42 12.38 8.26
C VAL A 58 -25.01 11.38 9.24
N GLN A 59 -26.14 10.81 8.85
CA GLN A 59 -26.85 9.80 9.61
C GLN A 59 -26.71 8.45 8.87
N TYR A 60 -26.28 7.43 9.60
CA TYR A 60 -26.14 6.08 9.04
C TYR A 60 -26.33 5.03 10.13
N ARG A 61 -26.39 3.78 9.74
CA ARG A 61 -26.46 2.68 10.68
C ARG A 61 -25.13 1.96 10.74
N GLN A 62 -24.79 1.52 11.94
CA GLN A 62 -23.62 0.68 12.19
C GLN A 62 -23.85 -0.70 11.60
N GLY A 63 -22.97 -1.13 10.74
CA GLY A 63 -22.91 -2.49 10.20
C GLY A 63 -21.95 -3.37 10.99
N PRO A 64 -21.47 -4.47 10.37
CA PRO A 64 -20.45 -5.34 10.97
C PRO A 64 -19.17 -4.58 11.33
N ASP A 65 -18.42 -5.11 12.27
CA ASP A 65 -17.08 -4.63 12.58
C ASP A 65 -16.14 -4.83 11.39
N VAL A 66 -15.16 -3.94 11.27
CA VAL A 66 -14.13 -4.06 10.25
C VAL A 66 -13.09 -5.08 10.71
N ASP A 67 -12.82 -6.06 9.86
CA ASP A 67 -11.69 -6.97 9.99
C ASP A 67 -10.60 -6.54 9.01
N SER A 68 -9.54 -5.92 9.54
CA SER A 68 -8.37 -5.49 8.77
C SER A 68 -7.22 -6.48 8.81
N SER A 69 -7.45 -7.66 9.37
CA SER A 69 -6.46 -8.72 9.43
C SER A 69 -6.23 -9.39 8.07
N GLY A 70 -5.05 -9.94 7.89
CA GLY A 70 -4.73 -10.65 6.67
C GLY A 70 -3.47 -11.49 6.77
N THR A 71 -3.14 -12.13 5.64
CA THR A 71 -1.95 -12.96 5.52
C THR A 71 -1.15 -12.50 4.29
N MET A 72 0.13 -12.25 4.50
CA MET A 72 1.08 -11.92 3.43
C MET A 72 1.27 -13.12 2.49
N PRO A 73 1.76 -12.89 1.24
CA PRO A 73 2.03 -13.99 0.30
C PRO A 73 3.05 -15.02 0.80
N ASP A 74 3.92 -14.62 1.73
CA ASP A 74 4.93 -15.46 2.38
C ASP A 74 4.42 -16.23 3.62
N GLY A 75 3.14 -16.04 3.98
CA GLY A 75 2.48 -16.72 5.09
C GLY A 75 2.48 -15.96 6.41
N ARG A 76 3.21 -14.86 6.55
CA ARG A 76 3.16 -14.01 7.75
C ARG A 76 1.79 -13.35 7.88
N THR A 77 1.29 -13.23 9.10
CA THR A 77 -0.03 -12.64 9.39
C THR A 77 0.12 -11.25 10.00
N PHE A 78 -0.92 -10.43 9.83
CA PHE A 78 -1.04 -9.12 10.45
C PHE A 78 -2.48 -8.92 10.96
N ALA A 79 -2.64 -8.21 12.04
CA ALA A 79 -3.94 -7.87 12.61
C ALA A 79 -4.48 -6.52 12.10
N ASP A 80 -3.59 -5.60 11.75
CA ASP A 80 -3.95 -4.25 11.31
C ASP A 80 -2.90 -3.64 10.35
N VAL A 81 -3.16 -2.41 9.93
CA VAL A 81 -2.26 -1.68 9.03
C VAL A 81 -0.88 -1.37 9.64
N ARG A 82 -0.76 -1.30 10.97
CA ARG A 82 0.52 -1.02 11.64
C ARG A 82 1.42 -2.25 11.57
N GLU A 83 0.85 -3.42 11.86
CA GLU A 83 1.57 -4.69 11.70
C GLU A 83 1.91 -4.95 10.24
N TYR A 84 0.97 -4.68 9.31
CA TYR A 84 1.25 -4.81 7.88
C TYR A 84 2.43 -3.93 7.46
N LYS A 85 2.48 -2.66 7.88
CA LYS A 85 3.61 -1.76 7.59
C LYS A 85 4.92 -2.27 8.19
N ARG A 86 4.87 -2.78 9.43
CA ARG A 86 6.06 -3.35 10.08
C ARG A 86 6.61 -4.54 9.26
N LEU A 87 5.73 -5.44 8.82
CA LEU A 87 6.14 -6.58 7.98
C LEU A 87 6.75 -6.15 6.64
N LEU A 88 6.25 -5.07 6.04
CA LEU A 88 6.83 -4.51 4.82
C LEU A 88 8.24 -3.94 5.06
N LEU A 89 8.44 -3.27 6.20
CA LEU A 89 9.73 -2.67 6.55
C LEU A 89 10.80 -3.69 6.96
N GLU A 90 10.44 -4.95 7.21
CA GLU A 90 11.42 -6.02 7.42
C GLU A 90 12.24 -6.32 6.15
N ASP A 91 11.76 -5.94 4.96
CA ASP A 91 12.51 -5.99 3.70
C ASP A 91 12.66 -4.56 3.11
N GLU A 92 13.50 -3.76 3.74
CA GLU A 92 13.78 -2.38 3.33
C GLU A 92 14.31 -2.31 1.89
N THR A 93 15.10 -3.30 1.48
CA THR A 93 15.64 -3.36 0.12
C THR A 93 14.54 -3.55 -0.92
N ALA A 94 13.52 -4.36 -0.65
CA ALA A 94 12.38 -4.53 -1.56
C ALA A 94 11.57 -3.24 -1.67
N MET A 95 11.38 -2.52 -0.57
CA MET A 95 10.71 -1.22 -0.55
C MET A 95 11.50 -0.19 -1.35
N ALA A 96 12.80 -0.06 -1.09
CA ALA A 96 13.70 0.83 -1.82
C ALA A 96 13.73 0.51 -3.31
N ARG A 97 13.80 -0.77 -3.69
CA ARG A 97 13.74 -1.23 -5.08
C ARG A 97 12.46 -0.79 -5.78
N SER A 98 11.33 -0.96 -5.12
CA SER A 98 10.03 -0.55 -5.67
C SER A 98 9.97 0.95 -5.90
N LEU A 99 10.44 1.74 -4.94
CA LEU A 99 10.51 3.20 -5.02
C LEU A 99 11.47 3.65 -6.15
N THR A 100 12.68 3.08 -6.20
CA THR A 100 13.68 3.38 -7.24
C THR A 100 13.12 3.13 -8.63
N ARG A 101 12.47 1.98 -8.85
CA ARG A 101 11.83 1.67 -10.13
C ARG A 101 10.71 2.64 -10.50
N LEU A 102 9.90 3.07 -9.54
CA LEU A 102 8.85 4.05 -9.76
C LEU A 102 9.44 5.41 -10.15
N LEU A 103 10.44 5.89 -9.43
CA LEU A 103 11.13 7.14 -9.71
C LEU A 103 11.86 7.11 -11.05
N MET A 104 12.54 6.00 -11.37
CA MET A 104 13.16 5.81 -12.69
C MET A 104 12.11 5.82 -13.81
N SER A 105 10.98 5.13 -13.63
CA SER A 105 9.91 5.14 -14.64
C SER A 105 9.38 6.55 -14.87
N TYR A 106 9.23 7.33 -13.81
CA TYR A 106 8.81 8.73 -13.90
C TYR A 106 9.85 9.59 -14.62
N SER A 107 11.13 9.48 -14.23
CA SER A 107 12.21 10.30 -14.76
C SER A 107 12.55 9.99 -16.22
N LEU A 108 12.40 8.72 -16.64
CA LEU A 108 12.67 8.27 -18.00
C LEU A 108 11.45 8.42 -18.94
N GLY A 109 10.27 8.72 -18.40
CA GLY A 109 9.03 8.78 -19.19
C GLY A 109 8.60 7.44 -19.79
N ARG A 110 9.16 6.30 -19.30
CA ARG A 110 8.86 4.94 -19.75
C ARG A 110 8.89 3.96 -18.59
N GLN A 111 8.30 2.80 -18.78
CA GLN A 111 8.41 1.73 -17.78
C GLN A 111 9.84 1.19 -17.70
N VAL A 112 10.30 0.94 -16.47
CA VAL A 112 11.55 0.25 -16.20
C VAL A 112 11.40 -1.23 -16.55
N GLY A 113 12.13 -1.68 -17.56
CA GLY A 113 12.10 -3.02 -18.13
C GLY A 113 13.11 -3.99 -17.52
N PHE A 114 13.30 -5.10 -18.22
CA PHE A 114 14.28 -6.12 -17.81
C PHE A 114 15.71 -5.62 -17.94
N SER A 115 16.01 -4.89 -19.02
CA SER A 115 17.34 -4.32 -19.30
C SER A 115 17.78 -3.28 -18.28
N ASP A 116 16.84 -2.62 -17.59
CA ASP A 116 17.14 -1.60 -16.60
C ASP A 116 17.46 -2.19 -15.20
N ARG A 117 17.27 -3.48 -15.00
CA ARG A 117 17.49 -4.13 -13.69
C ARG A 117 18.89 -3.92 -13.13
N PRO A 118 19.98 -4.05 -13.93
CA PRO A 118 21.32 -3.79 -13.42
C PRO A 118 21.47 -2.38 -12.86
N ALA A 119 20.95 -1.36 -13.55
CA ALA A 119 21.00 0.02 -13.10
C ALA A 119 20.22 0.24 -11.79
N VAL A 120 19.06 -0.41 -11.64
CA VAL A 120 18.31 -0.38 -10.37
C VAL A 120 19.12 -0.98 -9.23
N GLU A 121 19.76 -2.13 -9.42
CA GLU A 121 20.55 -2.77 -8.37
C GLU A 121 21.84 -1.98 -8.04
N GLU A 122 22.45 -1.34 -9.02
CA GLU A 122 23.60 -0.45 -8.82
C GLU A 122 23.22 0.76 -7.95
N ILE A 123 22.12 1.43 -8.28
CA ILE A 123 21.58 2.54 -7.47
C ILE A 123 21.31 2.08 -6.03
N LEU A 124 20.68 0.92 -5.86
CA LEU A 124 20.37 0.40 -4.52
C LEU A 124 21.65 0.08 -3.74
N ALA A 125 22.66 -0.45 -4.40
CA ALA A 125 23.94 -0.76 -3.77
C ALA A 125 24.66 0.52 -3.29
N SER A 126 24.65 1.60 -4.08
CA SER A 126 25.28 2.86 -3.73
C SER A 126 24.62 3.56 -2.53
N VAL A 127 23.28 3.52 -2.44
CA VAL A 127 22.54 4.22 -1.37
C VAL A 127 22.29 3.38 -0.12
N LYS A 128 22.72 2.12 -0.10
CA LYS A 128 22.50 1.21 1.04
C LYS A 128 23.12 1.74 2.34
N ALA A 129 24.32 2.31 2.27
CA ALA A 129 25.01 2.87 3.44
C ALA A 129 24.33 4.14 4.00
N GLU A 130 23.39 4.72 3.25
CA GLU A 130 22.61 5.90 3.61
C GLU A 130 21.14 5.53 3.92
N ASP A 131 20.89 4.28 4.35
CA ASP A 131 19.58 3.76 4.71
C ASP A 131 18.50 4.00 3.63
N TYR A 132 18.90 3.89 2.36
CA TYR A 132 18.04 4.13 1.20
C TYR A 132 17.35 5.49 1.21
N GLY A 133 18.05 6.54 1.66
CA GLY A 133 17.52 7.90 1.73
C GLY A 133 16.90 8.35 0.40
N LEU A 134 15.70 8.92 0.44
CA LEU A 134 14.98 9.34 -0.78
C LEU A 134 15.80 10.31 -1.65
N ARG A 135 16.50 11.27 -1.02
CA ARG A 135 17.36 12.23 -1.73
C ARG A 135 18.52 11.51 -2.41
N SER A 136 19.15 10.56 -1.75
CA SER A 136 20.26 9.78 -2.28
C SER A 136 19.81 8.96 -3.47
N ILE A 137 18.66 8.28 -3.39
CA ILE A 137 18.05 7.55 -4.53
C ILE A 137 17.84 8.50 -5.72
N ILE A 138 17.27 9.70 -5.50
CA ILE A 138 17.04 10.67 -6.58
C ILE A 138 18.35 11.11 -7.20
N ASN A 139 19.36 11.42 -6.40
CA ASN A 139 20.68 11.84 -6.88
C ASN A 139 21.34 10.74 -7.73
N GLU A 140 21.33 9.50 -7.26
CA GLU A 140 21.86 8.36 -8.02
C GLU A 140 21.11 8.13 -9.34
N ILE A 141 19.78 8.29 -9.35
CA ILE A 141 18.99 8.18 -10.59
C ILE A 141 19.45 9.23 -11.61
N VAL A 142 19.52 10.52 -11.23
CA VAL A 142 19.83 11.60 -12.18
C VAL A 142 21.29 11.60 -12.64
N THR A 143 22.18 10.97 -11.89
CA THR A 143 23.60 10.80 -12.27
C THR A 143 23.85 9.50 -13.03
N SER A 144 22.89 8.56 -13.02
CA SER A 144 23.04 7.27 -13.70
C SER A 144 23.17 7.41 -15.23
N GLU A 145 23.89 6.48 -15.84
CA GLU A 145 24.01 6.41 -17.30
C GLU A 145 22.65 6.23 -17.98
N THR A 146 21.78 5.41 -17.41
CA THR A 146 20.42 5.18 -17.92
C THR A 146 19.59 6.46 -18.02
N PHE A 147 19.77 7.41 -17.10
CA PHE A 147 19.07 8.69 -17.14
C PHE A 147 19.73 9.68 -18.12
N ARG A 148 21.06 9.67 -18.20
CA ARG A 148 21.84 10.62 -19.02
C ARG A 148 21.93 10.22 -20.49
N SER A 149 21.73 8.95 -20.80
CA SER A 149 21.79 8.37 -22.15
C SER A 149 20.61 7.39 -22.32
N PRO A 150 19.37 7.92 -22.38
CA PRO A 150 18.14 7.10 -22.41
C PRO A 150 17.93 6.36 -23.74
#